data_1ea34cad26af16a364922c5643055647
#
_entry.id   1ea34cad26af16a364922c5643055647
#
_cell.length_a   1.000
_cell.length_b   1.000
_cell.length_c   1.000
_cell.angle_alpha   90.00
_cell.angle_beta   90.00
_cell.angle_gamma   90.00
#
_symmetry.space_group_name_H-M   'P 1'
#
loop_
_entity.id
_entity.type
_entity.pdbx_description
1 polymer ?
#
loop_
_entity_poly.entity_id
_entity_poly.type
_entity_poly.pdbx_seq_one_letter_code
_entity_poly.pdbx_strand_id
1 'polypeptide(L)'
;MSSLTPAQSKALVDTLPQLEASYAALKEKGLKLDMTRGKPSNEQLDLANALNTALAETDYKAADGTDGRNYGGLDGLPEMKAIFAELLETTPANVIVGGASSLTMMHDAVVRGLLHGVPDG
;
A
#
# COMPACT_ATOMS: atom_id res chain seq x y z
N MET A 1 -11.96 -4.85 28.75
CA MET A 1 -11.30 -3.55 28.90
C MET A 1 -10.64 -3.55 30.28
N SER A 2 -9.31 -3.45 30.35
CA SER A 2 -8.58 -3.40 31.62
C SER A 2 -8.78 -2.02 32.25
N SER A 3 -9.25 -1.95 33.48
CA SER A 3 -9.39 -0.68 34.21
C SER A 3 -8.01 -0.16 34.63
N LEU A 4 -7.81 1.15 34.53
CA LEU A 4 -6.59 1.81 34.98
C LEU A 4 -6.41 1.66 36.48
N THR A 5 -5.18 1.45 36.92
CA THR A 5 -4.85 1.50 38.34
C THR A 5 -4.92 2.94 38.88
N PRO A 6 -5.11 3.16 40.19
CA PRO A 6 -5.12 4.52 40.76
C PRO A 6 -3.85 5.33 40.47
N ALA A 7 -2.69 4.67 40.45
CA ALA A 7 -1.41 5.31 40.10
C ALA A 7 -1.37 5.75 38.63
N GLN A 8 -1.86 4.94 37.71
CA GLN A 8 -1.97 5.30 36.29
C GLN A 8 -2.98 6.44 36.07
N SER A 9 -4.10 6.43 36.77
CA SER A 9 -5.09 7.50 36.72
C SER A 9 -4.50 8.83 37.23
N LYS A 10 -3.74 8.82 38.31
CA LYS A 10 -3.08 10.01 38.85
C LYS A 10 -2.04 10.54 37.88
N ALA A 11 -1.19 9.70 37.30
CA ALA A 11 -0.18 10.11 36.31
C ALA A 11 -0.82 10.77 35.07
N LEU A 12 -1.97 10.27 34.60
CA LEU A 12 -2.70 10.90 33.50
C LEU A 12 -3.25 12.29 33.86
N VAL A 13 -3.80 12.43 35.08
CA VAL A 13 -4.28 13.74 35.57
C VAL A 13 -3.13 14.73 35.69
N ASP A 14 -1.98 14.31 36.20
CA ASP A 14 -0.79 15.18 36.36
C ASP A 14 -0.20 15.65 35.01
N THR A 15 -0.40 14.86 33.91
CA THR A 15 0.05 15.23 32.55
C THR A 15 -0.97 16.08 31.79
N LEU A 16 -2.22 16.17 32.24
CA LEU A 16 -3.30 16.85 31.54
C LEU A 16 -3.00 18.32 31.19
N PRO A 17 -2.50 19.17 32.11
CA PRO A 17 -2.21 20.56 31.79
C PRO A 17 -1.18 20.73 30.66
N GLN A 18 -0.17 19.85 30.63
CA GLN A 18 0.84 19.86 29.59
C GLN A 18 0.26 19.45 28.22
N LEU A 19 -0.62 18.45 28.19
CA LEU A 19 -1.32 18.03 26.99
C LEU A 19 -2.26 19.10 26.45
N GLU A 20 -2.99 19.78 27.33
CA GLU A 20 -3.87 20.89 26.97
C GLU A 20 -3.08 22.06 26.38
N ALA A 21 -1.94 22.43 26.98
CA ALA A 21 -1.07 23.46 26.45
C ALA A 21 -0.49 23.09 25.07
N SER A 22 -0.06 21.84 24.91
CA SER A 22 0.45 21.33 23.63
C SER A 22 -0.64 21.33 22.56
N TYR A 23 -1.85 20.95 22.91
CA TYR A 23 -2.99 20.96 22.00
C TYR A 23 -3.37 22.40 21.59
N ALA A 24 -3.39 23.33 22.52
CA ALA A 24 -3.64 24.75 22.24
C ALA A 24 -2.59 25.31 21.28
N ALA A 25 -1.31 25.03 21.51
CA ALA A 25 -0.22 25.45 20.62
C ALA A 25 -0.32 24.85 19.21
N LEU A 26 -0.80 23.61 19.07
CA LEU A 26 -1.07 23.01 17.76
C LEU A 26 -2.24 23.70 17.05
N LYS A 27 -3.30 24.07 17.77
CA LYS A 27 -4.43 24.81 17.21
C LYS A 27 -4.03 26.19 16.70
N GLU A 28 -3.18 26.89 17.44
CA GLU A 28 -2.67 28.22 17.06
C GLU A 28 -1.88 28.21 15.75
N LYS A 29 -1.25 27.08 15.40
CA LYS A 29 -0.54 26.91 14.11
C LYS A 29 -1.46 26.98 12.90
N GLY A 30 -2.78 26.89 13.06
CA GLY A 30 -3.76 26.99 11.99
C GLY A 30 -3.58 25.96 10.86
N LEU A 31 -3.04 24.78 11.17
CA LEU A 31 -2.74 23.74 10.19
C LEU A 31 -4.04 23.26 9.52
N LYS A 32 -4.02 23.23 8.19
CA LYS A 32 -5.11 22.68 7.37
C LYS A 32 -4.70 21.29 6.85
N LEU A 33 -4.69 20.31 7.74
CA LEU A 33 -4.32 18.95 7.42
C LEU A 33 -5.57 18.11 7.16
N ASP A 34 -5.57 17.40 6.03
CA ASP A 34 -6.63 16.43 5.69
C ASP A 34 -6.12 15.02 6.01
N MET A 35 -6.72 14.40 7.02
CA MET A 35 -6.42 13.01 7.43
C MET A 35 -7.49 12.01 6.96
N THR A 36 -8.45 12.46 6.16
CA THR A 36 -9.57 11.60 5.73
C THR A 36 -9.17 10.62 4.63
N ARG A 37 -8.09 10.89 3.93
CA ARG A 37 -7.56 10.06 2.85
C ARG A 37 -6.04 10.01 2.90
N GLY A 38 -5.48 8.81 2.77
CA GLY A 38 -4.05 8.63 2.52
C GLY A 38 -3.72 8.97 1.06
N LYS A 39 -3.32 10.21 0.80
CA LYS A 39 -2.89 10.67 -0.53
C LYS A 39 -1.44 11.12 -0.46
N PRO A 40 -0.60 10.77 -1.45
CA PRO A 40 0.72 11.36 -1.55
C PRO A 40 0.62 12.87 -1.82
N SER A 41 1.58 13.65 -1.34
CA SER A 41 1.70 15.06 -1.69
C SER A 41 2.17 15.25 -3.13
N ASN A 42 2.04 16.46 -3.68
CA ASN A 42 2.51 16.74 -5.04
C ASN A 42 4.02 16.49 -5.18
N GLU A 43 4.80 16.86 -4.18
CA GLU A 43 6.25 16.64 -4.15
C GLU A 43 6.60 15.14 -4.16
N GLN A 44 5.80 14.32 -3.49
CA GLN A 44 5.96 12.86 -3.54
C GLN A 44 5.60 12.30 -4.93
N LEU A 45 4.56 12.83 -5.57
CA LEU A 45 4.20 12.45 -6.95
C LEU A 45 5.26 12.86 -7.96
N ASP A 46 5.90 14.02 -7.75
CA ASP A 46 6.96 14.51 -8.63
C ASP A 46 8.18 13.58 -8.66
N LEU A 47 8.45 12.83 -7.61
CA LEU A 47 9.50 11.80 -7.59
C LEU A 47 9.29 10.71 -8.64
N ALA A 48 8.04 10.47 -9.03
CA ALA A 48 7.67 9.44 -10.00
C ALA A 48 7.61 9.97 -11.45
N ASN A 49 7.83 11.27 -11.70
CA ASN A 49 7.68 11.87 -13.02
C ASN A 49 8.58 11.22 -14.08
N ALA A 50 9.77 10.76 -13.71
CA ALA A 50 10.67 10.06 -14.63
C ALA A 50 10.08 8.73 -15.17
N LEU A 51 9.14 8.11 -14.47
CA LEU A 51 8.46 6.90 -14.93
C LEU A 51 7.66 7.13 -16.21
N ASN A 52 7.15 8.35 -16.44
CA ASN A 52 6.38 8.68 -17.64
C ASN A 52 7.18 8.56 -18.95
N THR A 53 8.51 8.65 -18.86
CA THR A 53 9.42 8.56 -20.02
C THR A 53 10.34 7.34 -19.94
N ALA A 54 10.26 6.54 -18.87
CA ALA A 54 11.15 5.41 -18.65
C ALA A 54 11.11 4.36 -19.77
N LEU A 55 9.98 4.24 -20.46
CA LEU A 55 9.80 3.29 -21.56
C LEU A 55 10.14 3.87 -22.96
N ALA A 56 10.51 5.14 -23.05
CA ALA A 56 10.70 5.81 -24.34
C ALA A 56 11.85 5.21 -25.18
N GLU A 57 12.87 4.65 -24.52
CA GLU A 57 14.09 4.14 -25.17
C GLU A 57 14.34 2.66 -24.87
N THR A 58 13.32 1.91 -24.45
CA THR A 58 13.45 0.47 -24.18
C THR A 58 13.02 -0.36 -25.37
N ASP A 59 13.49 -1.61 -25.45
CA ASP A 59 13.05 -2.60 -26.43
C ASP A 59 11.70 -3.26 -26.06
N TYR A 60 11.12 -2.87 -24.94
CA TYR A 60 9.84 -3.37 -24.40
C TYR A 60 9.80 -4.87 -24.12
N LYS A 61 10.96 -5.54 -24.09
CA LYS A 61 11.06 -6.99 -23.87
C LYS A 61 11.44 -7.32 -22.43
N ALA A 62 10.75 -8.26 -21.86
CA ALA A 62 11.13 -8.91 -20.62
C ALA A 62 12.35 -9.83 -20.81
N ALA A 63 12.98 -10.26 -19.73
CA ALA A 63 14.15 -11.14 -19.76
C ALA A 63 13.91 -12.49 -20.44
N ASP A 64 12.67 -12.98 -20.43
CA ASP A 64 12.24 -14.19 -21.13
C ASP A 64 11.91 -13.97 -22.61
N GLY A 65 12.09 -12.72 -23.12
CA GLY A 65 11.78 -12.33 -24.49
C GLY A 65 10.34 -11.92 -24.74
N THR A 66 9.47 -11.95 -23.73
CA THR A 66 8.07 -11.49 -23.85
C THR A 66 8.02 -10.02 -24.16
N ASP A 67 7.30 -9.61 -25.22
CA ASP A 67 7.05 -8.20 -25.53
C ASP A 67 5.92 -7.67 -24.64
N GLY A 68 6.26 -6.77 -23.72
CA GLY A 68 5.32 -6.20 -22.76
C GLY A 68 4.17 -5.38 -23.36
N ARG A 69 4.23 -5.08 -24.65
CA ARG A 69 3.15 -4.38 -25.39
C ARG A 69 2.08 -5.36 -25.91
N ASN A 70 2.35 -6.66 -25.88
CA ASN A 70 1.45 -7.69 -26.37
C ASN A 70 0.69 -8.35 -25.20
N TYR A 71 -0.42 -9.01 -25.51
CA TYR A 71 -1.12 -9.82 -24.54
C TYR A 71 -0.56 -11.27 -24.54
N GLY A 72 -0.84 -12.03 -23.47
CA GLY A 72 -0.49 -13.46 -23.43
C GLY A 72 -0.05 -13.97 -22.06
N GLY A 73 0.56 -13.12 -21.22
CA GLY A 73 0.87 -13.49 -19.85
C GLY A 73 -0.38 -13.45 -18.97
N LEU A 74 -0.55 -14.46 -18.12
CA LEU A 74 -1.72 -14.56 -17.23
C LEU A 74 -1.42 -14.06 -15.81
N ASP A 75 -0.15 -14.03 -15.41
CA ASP A 75 0.28 -13.82 -14.02
C ASP A 75 1.34 -12.74 -13.84
N GLY A 76 1.70 -12.03 -14.90
CA GLY A 76 2.63 -10.91 -14.91
C GLY A 76 4.02 -11.22 -15.45
N LEU A 77 4.79 -10.17 -15.69
CA LEU A 77 6.18 -10.28 -16.16
C LEU A 77 7.08 -10.88 -15.07
N PRO A 78 8.08 -11.71 -15.45
CA PRO A 78 8.99 -12.35 -14.48
C PRO A 78 9.68 -11.37 -13.54
N GLU A 79 10.11 -10.21 -14.04
CA GLU A 79 10.79 -9.17 -13.27
C GLU A 79 9.87 -8.55 -12.22
N MET A 80 8.62 -8.28 -12.59
CA MET A 80 7.64 -7.73 -11.66
C MET A 80 7.31 -8.73 -10.56
N LYS A 81 7.16 -10.02 -10.92
CA LYS A 81 6.95 -11.10 -9.95
C LYS A 81 8.14 -11.23 -9.00
N ALA A 82 9.37 -11.11 -9.50
CA ALA A 82 10.58 -11.18 -8.67
C ALA A 82 10.64 -10.01 -7.66
N ILE A 83 10.37 -8.77 -8.10
CA ILE A 83 10.36 -7.58 -7.23
C ILE A 83 9.32 -7.75 -6.10
N PHE A 84 8.10 -8.15 -6.44
CA PHE A 84 7.06 -8.30 -5.43
C PHE A 84 7.23 -9.54 -4.55
N ALA A 85 7.87 -10.60 -5.04
CA ALA A 85 8.21 -11.76 -4.23
C ALA A 85 9.17 -11.41 -3.09
N GLU A 86 10.19 -10.57 -3.37
CA GLU A 86 11.11 -10.06 -2.36
C GLU A 86 10.35 -9.21 -1.31
N LEU A 87 9.53 -8.25 -1.76
CA LEU A 87 8.75 -7.38 -0.87
C LEU A 87 7.75 -8.14 0.00
N LEU A 88 7.18 -9.22 -0.51
CA LEU A 88 6.18 -10.05 0.18
C LEU A 88 6.78 -11.26 0.91
N GLU A 89 8.11 -11.38 0.94
CA GLU A 89 8.84 -12.49 1.58
C GLU A 89 8.36 -13.88 1.09
N THR A 90 8.15 -14.01 -0.22
CA THR A 90 7.66 -15.24 -0.85
C THR A 90 8.49 -15.59 -2.10
N THR A 91 8.05 -16.56 -2.88
CA THR A 91 8.68 -16.93 -4.16
C THR A 91 7.92 -16.32 -5.35
N PRO A 92 8.58 -16.05 -6.49
CA PRO A 92 7.91 -15.54 -7.69
C PRO A 92 6.77 -16.43 -8.19
N ALA A 93 6.80 -17.73 -7.94
CA ALA A 93 5.73 -18.66 -8.29
C ALA A 93 4.41 -18.37 -7.55
N ASN A 94 4.49 -17.78 -6.37
CA ASN A 94 3.32 -17.43 -5.55
C ASN A 94 2.83 -15.99 -5.80
N VAL A 95 3.41 -15.25 -6.76
CA VAL A 95 3.02 -13.89 -7.09
C VAL A 95 2.23 -13.87 -8.39
N ILE A 96 1.07 -13.22 -8.35
CA ILE A 96 0.27 -12.89 -9.54
C ILE A 96 0.15 -11.37 -9.59
N VAL A 97 0.56 -10.79 -10.71
CA VAL A 97 0.47 -9.35 -10.96
C VAL A 97 -0.84 -9.08 -11.71
N GLY A 98 -1.68 -8.27 -11.11
CA GLY A 98 -2.98 -7.89 -11.68
C GLY A 98 -3.07 -6.40 -12.00
N GLY A 99 -4.30 -5.93 -12.23
CA GLY A 99 -4.57 -4.52 -12.46
C GLY A 99 -4.35 -3.64 -11.23
N ALA A 100 -4.37 -2.32 -11.44
CA ALA A 100 -4.10 -1.32 -10.39
C ALA A 100 -5.22 -1.19 -9.33
N SER A 101 -6.34 -1.90 -9.46
CA SER A 101 -7.45 -1.85 -8.51
C SER A 101 -7.38 -3.01 -7.52
N SER A 102 -6.80 -2.78 -6.35
CA SER A 102 -6.71 -3.78 -5.28
C SER A 102 -8.09 -4.26 -4.80
N LEU A 103 -9.07 -3.37 -4.75
CA LEU A 103 -10.45 -3.72 -4.34
C LEU A 103 -11.10 -4.70 -5.32
N THR A 104 -10.91 -4.51 -6.63
CA THR A 104 -11.39 -5.45 -7.65
C THR A 104 -10.71 -6.81 -7.50
N MET A 105 -9.40 -6.82 -7.32
CA MET A 105 -8.64 -8.07 -7.13
C MET A 105 -9.08 -8.83 -5.88
N MET A 106 -9.31 -8.13 -4.76
CA MET A 106 -9.82 -8.74 -3.52
C MET A 106 -11.22 -9.32 -3.70
N HIS A 107 -12.12 -8.57 -4.34
CA HIS A 107 -13.47 -9.05 -4.67
C HIS A 107 -13.41 -10.31 -5.51
N ASP A 108 -12.63 -10.31 -6.59
CA ASP A 108 -12.53 -11.43 -7.50
C ASP A 108 -11.93 -12.67 -6.82
N ALA A 109 -10.95 -12.52 -5.95
CA ALA A 109 -10.38 -13.61 -5.18
C ALA A 109 -11.43 -14.26 -4.27
N VAL A 110 -12.21 -13.44 -3.53
CA VAL A 110 -13.28 -13.94 -2.65
C VAL A 110 -14.39 -14.61 -3.44
N VAL A 111 -14.87 -13.98 -4.51
CA VAL A 111 -15.95 -14.53 -5.35
C VAL A 111 -15.53 -15.83 -6.00
N ARG A 112 -14.30 -15.95 -6.51
CA ARG A 112 -13.79 -17.22 -7.06
C ARG A 112 -13.76 -18.33 -6.01
N GLY A 113 -13.29 -18.03 -4.80
CA GLY A 113 -13.32 -19.00 -3.70
C GLY A 113 -14.73 -19.47 -3.35
N LEU A 114 -15.72 -18.54 -3.36
CA LEU A 114 -17.12 -18.88 -3.07
C LEU A 114 -17.79 -19.70 -4.19
N LEU A 115 -17.50 -19.38 -5.45
CA LEU A 115 -18.16 -20.04 -6.60
C LEU A 115 -17.50 -21.33 -7.02
N HIS A 116 -16.19 -21.45 -6.89
CA HIS A 116 -15.40 -22.56 -7.42
C HIS A 116 -14.65 -23.36 -6.37
N GLY A 117 -14.73 -22.91 -5.10
CA GLY A 117 -13.94 -23.49 -4.03
C GLY A 117 -12.48 -23.05 -4.04
N VAL A 118 -11.72 -23.59 -3.10
CA VAL A 118 -10.26 -23.40 -3.00
C VAL A 118 -9.59 -24.78 -3.13
N PRO A 119 -8.32 -24.84 -3.60
CA PRO A 119 -7.56 -26.08 -3.58
C PRO A 119 -7.57 -26.69 -2.17
N ASP A 120 -7.83 -27.97 -2.07
CA ASP A 120 -7.87 -28.72 -0.80
C ASP A 120 -8.99 -28.30 0.17
N GLY A 121 -10.02 -27.59 -0.31
CA GLY A 121 -11.20 -27.15 0.43
C GLY A 121 -12.45 -27.97 0.16
#